data_511bd68d05736cacd3d0553caaac4f7f
#
_entry.id   511bd68d05736cacd3d0553caaac4f7f
#
_cell.length_a   1.000
_cell.length_b   1.000
_cell.length_c   1.000
_cell.angle_alpha   90.00
_cell.angle_beta   90.00
_cell.angle_gamma   90.00
#
_symmetry.space_group_name_H-M   'P 1'
#
loop_
_entity.id
_entity.type
_entity.pdbx_description
1 polymer ?
#
loop_
_entity_poly.entity_id
_entity_poly.type
_entity_poly.pdbx_seq_one_letter_code
_entity_poly.pdbx_strand_id
1 'polypeptide(L)'
;MKVVIIGGGAAGMTAASRIKAIKPDWEVTVFEETNFVSHAPCGIPYVVEGISEADHLMYYPPEFFRKERGIDVRINAKVIEVGEGFLRVRQNGRESKYEWDKLLIATGALPKIPNVKGSELDGIVTIRHPANAEKLKRIIDEAKNIVIVGAGYIGVEMAEAVSSLGKKVTVVEFLDQPLPNLDKEIANLVKAEMEKKVDLRLGEKLEAFEGKDRVERVVTNKNSYDCDLAIVATGIRPNVELAKMLGCKLGETGAIWVDEKMQTSVENVYSAGDCVETKHMVTGKKVWIPLAPAANKMGYVAGVNISGGSLEFPGVVGTQLTKFFELEIGSTGLSEKMARSEGFEVRSTVIKAKTRVHYYPGGKDITLKVIADERGRILGAQAVGSEVAMRINVFAVMIQAGFKTKDVFFSDLAYAPPLTPIWDPIIVSARTLKF
;
A
#
# COMPACT_ATOMS: atom_id res chain seq x y z
N MET A 1 -5.48 -14.26 -30.67
CA MET A 1 -5.92 -13.16 -29.76
C MET A 1 -4.67 -12.53 -29.20
N LYS A 2 -4.51 -11.22 -29.41
CA LYS A 2 -3.38 -10.42 -28.88
C LYS A 2 -3.83 -9.71 -27.62
N VAL A 3 -3.28 -10.07 -26.47
CA VAL A 3 -3.53 -9.40 -25.20
C VAL A 3 -2.29 -8.59 -24.83
N VAL A 4 -2.50 -7.30 -24.60
CA VAL A 4 -1.44 -6.40 -24.16
C VAL A 4 -1.70 -5.97 -22.73
N ILE A 5 -0.64 -5.94 -21.91
CA ILE A 5 -0.66 -5.51 -20.52
C ILE A 5 0.34 -4.38 -20.34
N ILE A 6 -0.09 -3.28 -19.77
CA ILE A 6 0.76 -2.12 -19.47
C ILE A 6 1.06 -2.09 -17.98
N GLY A 7 2.29 -2.34 -17.62
CA GLY A 7 2.80 -2.45 -16.26
C GLY A 7 3.07 -3.88 -15.81
N GLY A 8 4.32 -4.15 -15.45
CA GLY A 8 4.83 -5.45 -15.01
C GLY A 8 4.82 -5.68 -13.50
N GLY A 9 4.06 -4.87 -12.75
CA GLY A 9 3.91 -5.03 -11.30
C GLY A 9 3.00 -6.20 -10.90
N ALA A 10 2.54 -6.20 -9.64
CA ALA A 10 1.76 -7.27 -9.04
C ALA A 10 0.50 -7.64 -9.86
N ALA A 11 -0.31 -6.66 -10.23
CA ALA A 11 -1.54 -6.90 -10.98
C ALA A 11 -1.27 -7.39 -12.41
N GLY A 12 -0.35 -6.73 -13.13
CA GLY A 12 -0.06 -7.06 -14.53
C GLY A 12 0.52 -8.46 -14.70
N MET A 13 1.53 -8.84 -13.90
CA MET A 13 2.16 -10.16 -14.01
C MET A 13 1.24 -11.28 -13.52
N THR A 14 0.39 -11.02 -12.52
CA THR A 14 -0.65 -11.98 -12.10
C THR A 14 -1.67 -12.20 -13.21
N ALA A 15 -2.16 -11.13 -13.85
CA ALA A 15 -3.09 -11.24 -14.96
C ALA A 15 -2.48 -11.98 -16.16
N ALA A 16 -1.27 -11.61 -16.58
CA ALA A 16 -0.54 -12.27 -17.67
C ALA A 16 -0.41 -13.78 -17.44
N SER A 17 0.01 -14.16 -16.24
CA SER A 17 0.16 -15.56 -15.86
C SER A 17 -1.19 -16.30 -15.87
N ARG A 18 -2.26 -15.63 -15.40
CA ARG A 18 -3.60 -16.23 -15.38
C ARG A 18 -4.17 -16.41 -16.78
N ILE A 19 -3.97 -15.44 -17.67
CA ILE A 19 -4.40 -15.52 -19.08
C ILE A 19 -3.71 -16.70 -19.76
N LYS A 20 -2.40 -16.82 -19.64
CA LYS A 20 -1.64 -17.94 -20.26
C LYS A 20 -2.03 -19.31 -19.70
N ALA A 21 -2.38 -19.39 -18.41
CA ALA A 21 -2.88 -20.64 -17.82
C ALA A 21 -4.25 -21.07 -18.38
N ILE A 22 -5.12 -20.13 -18.78
CA ILE A 22 -6.45 -20.41 -19.32
C ILE A 22 -6.42 -20.52 -20.86
N LYS A 23 -5.62 -19.69 -21.52
CA LYS A 23 -5.51 -19.57 -22.98
C LYS A 23 -4.05 -19.65 -23.41
N PRO A 24 -3.44 -20.84 -23.38
CA PRO A 24 -2.01 -21.01 -23.66
C PRO A 24 -1.61 -20.55 -25.08
N ASP A 25 -2.51 -20.61 -26.04
CA ASP A 25 -2.25 -20.24 -27.44
C ASP A 25 -2.40 -18.73 -27.71
N TRP A 26 -2.85 -17.93 -26.73
CA TRP A 26 -2.96 -16.49 -26.93
C TRP A 26 -1.59 -15.81 -26.83
N GLU A 27 -1.39 -14.78 -27.64
CA GLU A 27 -0.23 -13.89 -27.53
C GLU A 27 -0.45 -12.93 -26.36
N VAL A 28 0.42 -13.00 -25.35
CA VAL A 28 0.38 -12.12 -24.19
C VAL A 28 1.68 -11.35 -24.11
N THR A 29 1.61 -10.03 -24.28
CA THR A 29 2.76 -9.12 -24.17
C THR A 29 2.58 -8.20 -22.99
N VAL A 30 3.61 -8.08 -22.15
CA VAL A 30 3.69 -7.16 -21.02
C VAL A 30 4.74 -6.09 -21.31
N PHE A 31 4.36 -4.82 -21.26
CA PHE A 31 5.27 -3.68 -21.34
C PHE A 31 5.53 -3.11 -19.97
N GLU A 32 6.79 -3.06 -19.56
CA GLU A 32 7.24 -2.48 -18.30
C GLU A 32 8.28 -1.38 -18.59
N GLU A 33 8.05 -0.20 -18.00
CA GLU A 33 8.91 0.98 -18.19
C GLU A 33 10.31 0.79 -17.62
N THR A 34 10.45 -0.02 -16.57
CA THR A 34 11.71 -0.31 -15.88
C THR A 34 12.30 -1.66 -16.26
N ASN A 35 13.38 -2.04 -15.62
CA ASN A 35 13.96 -3.39 -15.71
C ASN A 35 13.39 -4.38 -14.68
N PHE A 36 12.45 -3.96 -13.82
CA PHE A 36 11.87 -4.78 -12.76
C PHE A 36 10.42 -5.18 -13.06
N VAL A 37 10.13 -6.47 -13.01
CA VAL A 37 8.77 -7.03 -13.08
C VAL A 37 8.49 -7.90 -11.86
N SER A 38 7.22 -8.20 -11.59
CA SER A 38 6.85 -9.05 -10.43
C SER A 38 7.50 -8.57 -9.13
N HIS A 39 7.48 -7.27 -8.89
CA HIS A 39 8.29 -6.61 -7.89
C HIS A 39 7.51 -6.20 -6.63
N ALA A 40 8.25 -6.03 -5.52
CA ALA A 40 7.74 -5.62 -4.21
C ALA A 40 8.28 -4.25 -3.79
N PRO A 41 7.61 -3.13 -4.11
CA PRO A 41 8.05 -1.80 -3.69
C PRO A 41 8.09 -1.63 -2.16
N CYS A 42 7.30 -2.40 -1.41
CA CYS A 42 7.32 -2.40 0.05
C CYS A 42 8.65 -2.91 0.66
N GLY A 43 9.54 -3.51 -0.15
CA GLY A 43 10.87 -3.93 0.27
C GLY A 43 11.93 -2.84 0.23
N ILE A 44 11.66 -1.68 -0.37
CA ILE A 44 12.64 -0.60 -0.52
C ILE A 44 13.23 -0.13 0.82
N PRO A 45 12.46 0.08 1.91
CA PRO A 45 13.02 0.42 3.21
C PRO A 45 14.04 -0.60 3.72
N TYR A 46 13.81 -1.89 3.50
CA TYR A 46 14.71 -2.97 3.91
C TYR A 46 16.01 -3.03 3.08
N VAL A 47 15.96 -2.60 1.82
CA VAL A 47 17.18 -2.41 1.01
C VAL A 47 17.99 -1.22 1.54
N VAL A 48 17.32 -0.12 1.87
CA VAL A 48 17.96 1.06 2.48
C VAL A 48 18.63 0.68 3.79
N GLU A 49 17.95 -0.04 4.66
CA GLU A 49 18.47 -0.51 5.94
C GLU A 49 19.61 -1.52 5.80
N GLY A 50 19.74 -2.18 4.64
CA GLY A 50 20.75 -3.21 4.38
C GLY A 50 20.35 -4.62 4.78
N ILE A 51 19.07 -4.85 5.09
CA ILE A 51 18.50 -6.18 5.41
C ILE A 51 18.35 -7.02 4.13
N SER A 52 18.10 -6.38 2.97
CA SER A 52 17.88 -7.05 1.69
C SER A 52 18.64 -6.34 0.57
N GLU A 53 18.85 -7.03 -0.54
CA GLU A 53 19.37 -6.46 -1.78
C GLU A 53 18.24 -6.08 -2.73
N ALA A 54 18.49 -5.10 -3.62
CA ALA A 54 17.46 -4.60 -4.54
C ALA A 54 16.91 -5.69 -5.47
N ASP A 55 17.77 -6.59 -5.94
CA ASP A 55 17.38 -7.68 -6.84
C ASP A 55 16.42 -8.69 -6.19
N HIS A 56 16.48 -8.85 -4.86
CA HIS A 56 15.54 -9.69 -4.12
C HIS A 56 14.12 -9.12 -4.12
N LEU A 57 13.94 -7.86 -4.48
CA LEU A 57 12.61 -7.25 -4.62
C LEU A 57 11.89 -7.65 -5.91
N MET A 58 12.54 -8.40 -6.78
CA MET A 58 11.94 -9.01 -7.96
C MET A 58 11.72 -10.51 -7.72
N TYR A 59 10.46 -10.93 -7.54
CA TYR A 59 10.15 -12.33 -7.22
C TYR A 59 10.51 -13.30 -8.35
N TYR A 60 10.27 -12.89 -9.60
CA TYR A 60 10.58 -13.68 -10.79
C TYR A 60 11.11 -12.75 -11.88
N PRO A 61 12.26 -13.07 -12.49
CA PRO A 61 12.85 -12.26 -13.56
C PRO A 61 12.05 -12.38 -14.87
N PRO A 62 12.21 -11.44 -15.81
CA PRO A 62 11.51 -11.47 -17.10
C PRO A 62 11.71 -12.79 -17.87
N GLU A 63 12.89 -13.39 -17.79
CA GLU A 63 13.25 -14.66 -18.45
C GLU A 63 12.42 -15.83 -17.96
N PHE A 64 12.06 -15.87 -16.67
CA PHE A 64 11.16 -16.87 -16.11
C PHE A 64 9.79 -16.83 -16.81
N PHE A 65 9.23 -15.67 -16.96
CA PHE A 65 7.91 -15.51 -17.59
C PHE A 65 7.96 -15.86 -19.08
N ARG A 66 9.04 -15.54 -19.79
CA ARG A 66 9.21 -15.88 -21.20
C ARG A 66 9.34 -17.39 -21.39
N LYS A 67 10.22 -18.04 -20.62
CA LYS A 67 10.55 -19.47 -20.79
C LYS A 67 9.48 -20.38 -20.20
N GLU A 68 9.07 -20.12 -18.97
CA GLU A 68 8.21 -21.03 -18.22
C GLU A 68 6.70 -20.76 -18.44
N ARG A 69 6.34 -19.54 -18.87
CA ARG A 69 4.93 -19.14 -19.01
C ARG A 69 4.55 -18.68 -20.41
N GLY A 70 5.49 -18.57 -21.34
CA GLY A 70 5.24 -18.14 -22.72
C GLY A 70 4.66 -16.71 -22.79
N ILE A 71 5.09 -15.81 -21.89
CA ILE A 71 4.68 -14.41 -21.85
C ILE A 71 5.80 -13.56 -22.43
N ASP A 72 5.52 -12.74 -23.44
CA ASP A 72 6.48 -11.78 -23.99
C ASP A 72 6.60 -10.57 -23.05
N VAL A 73 7.57 -10.62 -22.13
CA VAL A 73 7.82 -9.52 -21.19
C VAL A 73 8.88 -8.58 -21.76
N ARG A 74 8.50 -7.34 -22.01
CA ARG A 74 9.36 -6.28 -22.54
C ARG A 74 9.65 -5.24 -21.49
N ILE A 75 10.85 -5.28 -20.95
CA ILE A 75 11.37 -4.33 -19.96
C ILE A 75 12.02 -3.11 -20.63
N ASN A 76 12.23 -2.02 -19.88
CA ASN A 76 12.71 -0.72 -20.38
C ASN A 76 11.89 -0.25 -21.60
N ALA A 77 10.61 -0.55 -21.59
CA ALA A 77 9.67 -0.36 -22.68
C ALA A 77 8.47 0.49 -22.20
N LYS A 78 8.60 1.81 -22.35
CA LYS A 78 7.59 2.77 -21.91
C LYS A 78 6.48 2.90 -22.93
N VAL A 79 5.23 2.59 -22.54
CA VAL A 79 4.06 2.94 -23.34
C VAL A 79 3.85 4.44 -23.23
N ILE A 80 3.83 5.15 -24.37
CA ILE A 80 3.75 6.60 -24.44
C ILE A 80 2.42 7.09 -25.03
N GLU A 81 1.71 6.22 -25.73
CA GLU A 81 0.41 6.51 -26.33
C GLU A 81 -0.44 5.24 -26.38
N VAL A 82 -1.72 5.37 -26.17
CA VAL A 82 -2.70 4.28 -26.30
C VAL A 82 -3.90 4.82 -27.08
N GLY A 83 -4.31 4.08 -28.13
CA GLY A 83 -5.49 4.34 -28.92
C GLY A 83 -6.30 3.06 -29.11
N GLU A 84 -7.43 3.15 -29.80
CA GLU A 84 -8.30 2.03 -30.09
C GLU A 84 -7.59 0.98 -30.94
N GLY A 85 -7.39 -0.23 -30.39
CA GLY A 85 -6.70 -1.34 -31.06
C GLY A 85 -5.17 -1.20 -31.21
N PHE A 86 -4.55 -0.14 -30.70
CA PHE A 86 -3.10 0.05 -30.80
C PHE A 86 -2.51 0.78 -29.59
N LEU A 87 -1.19 0.66 -29.44
CA LEU A 87 -0.38 1.48 -28.56
C LEU A 87 0.99 1.78 -29.18
N ARG A 88 1.66 2.83 -28.69
CA ARG A 88 3.06 3.16 -29.04
C ARG A 88 3.94 2.96 -27.82
N VAL A 89 5.08 2.34 -28.07
CA VAL A 89 6.08 2.03 -27.05
C VAL A 89 7.39 2.67 -27.43
N ARG A 90 8.02 3.34 -26.48
CA ARG A 90 9.41 3.84 -26.60
C ARG A 90 10.33 2.86 -25.86
N GLN A 91 11.26 2.25 -26.59
CA GLN A 91 12.27 1.34 -26.07
C GLN A 91 13.61 1.63 -26.73
N ASN A 92 14.68 1.81 -25.95
CA ASN A 92 16.03 2.12 -26.47
C ASN A 92 16.05 3.32 -27.45
N GLY A 93 15.28 4.36 -27.16
CA GLY A 93 15.19 5.57 -27.98
C GLY A 93 14.36 5.42 -29.28
N ARG A 94 13.84 4.23 -29.56
CA ARG A 94 13.01 3.96 -30.74
C ARG A 94 11.53 3.83 -30.35
N GLU A 95 10.66 4.31 -31.24
CA GLU A 95 9.21 4.17 -31.07
C GLU A 95 8.69 3.09 -32.02
N SER A 96 7.81 2.25 -31.50
CA SER A 96 7.19 1.16 -32.26
C SER A 96 5.70 1.10 -31.93
N LYS A 97 4.88 0.77 -32.94
CA LYS A 97 3.44 0.57 -32.79
C LYS A 97 3.13 -0.90 -32.60
N TYR A 98 2.24 -1.21 -31.65
CA TYR A 98 1.74 -2.56 -31.37
C TYR A 98 0.22 -2.55 -31.40
N GLU A 99 -0.37 -3.64 -31.92
CA GLU A 99 -1.80 -3.85 -31.96
C GLU A 99 -2.25 -4.72 -30.81
N TRP A 100 -3.47 -4.53 -30.34
CA TRP A 100 -4.10 -5.34 -29.32
C TRP A 100 -5.59 -5.63 -29.64
N ASP A 101 -6.07 -6.82 -29.25
CA ASP A 101 -7.47 -7.22 -29.25
C ASP A 101 -8.08 -6.96 -27.88
N LYS A 102 -7.32 -7.15 -26.80
CA LYS A 102 -7.67 -6.85 -25.40
C LYS A 102 -6.51 -6.18 -24.68
N LEU A 103 -6.83 -5.22 -23.83
CA LEU A 103 -5.85 -4.42 -23.10
C LEU A 103 -6.09 -4.50 -21.60
N LEU A 104 -5.02 -4.64 -20.82
CA LEU A 104 -5.02 -4.41 -19.38
C LEU A 104 -4.13 -3.22 -19.02
N ILE A 105 -4.70 -2.22 -18.36
CA ILE A 105 -3.97 -1.10 -17.78
C ILE A 105 -3.66 -1.42 -16.31
N ALA A 106 -2.38 -1.64 -15.99
CA ALA A 106 -1.88 -1.97 -14.65
C ALA A 106 -0.73 -1.03 -14.24
N THR A 107 -0.89 0.25 -14.54
CA THR A 107 0.12 1.31 -14.43
C THR A 107 0.44 1.74 -12.99
N GLY A 108 -0.29 1.22 -12.02
CA GLY A 108 -0.04 1.44 -10.60
C GLY A 108 -0.30 2.88 -10.15
N ALA A 109 0.54 3.39 -9.26
CA ALA A 109 0.44 4.73 -8.70
C ALA A 109 1.79 5.46 -8.74
N LEU A 110 1.74 6.79 -8.67
CA LEU A 110 2.90 7.67 -8.68
C LEU A 110 3.02 8.39 -7.33
N PRO A 111 4.24 8.72 -6.88
CA PRO A 111 4.43 9.54 -5.69
C PRO A 111 3.84 10.94 -5.92
N LYS A 112 3.34 11.51 -4.84
CA LYS A 112 2.80 12.87 -4.82
C LYS A 112 3.85 13.81 -4.22
N ILE A 113 4.47 14.63 -5.07
CA ILE A 113 5.40 15.66 -4.63
C ILE A 113 4.58 16.95 -4.46
N PRO A 114 4.63 17.59 -3.27
CA PRO A 114 3.96 18.88 -3.06
C PRO A 114 4.52 19.94 -4.02
N ASN A 115 3.62 20.71 -4.64
CA ASN A 115 4.01 21.82 -5.49
C ASN A 115 4.35 23.05 -4.62
N VAL A 116 5.56 23.07 -4.09
CA VAL A 116 6.11 24.15 -3.28
C VAL A 116 7.41 24.65 -3.90
N LYS A 117 7.85 25.85 -3.53
CA LYS A 117 9.12 26.42 -4.00
C LYS A 117 10.28 25.45 -3.69
N GLY A 118 11.14 25.19 -4.67
CA GLY A 118 12.33 24.36 -4.54
C GLY A 118 12.07 22.86 -4.66
N SER A 119 10.85 22.41 -5.02
CA SER A 119 10.56 20.97 -5.19
C SER A 119 11.33 20.30 -6.34
N GLU A 120 12.01 21.09 -7.17
CA GLU A 120 12.87 20.66 -8.28
C GLU A 120 14.36 20.50 -7.87
N LEU A 121 14.76 20.90 -6.67
CA LEU A 121 16.16 20.84 -6.23
C LEU A 121 16.64 19.38 -6.16
N ASP A 122 17.93 19.19 -6.47
CA ASP A 122 18.59 17.90 -6.22
C ASP A 122 18.57 17.53 -4.74
N GLY A 123 18.60 16.22 -4.44
CA GLY A 123 18.52 15.72 -3.06
C GLY A 123 17.11 15.67 -2.48
N ILE A 124 16.09 15.89 -3.31
CA ILE A 124 14.68 15.58 -2.99
C ILE A 124 14.32 14.26 -3.65
N VAL A 125 13.95 13.26 -2.85
CA VAL A 125 13.68 11.91 -3.34
C VAL A 125 12.31 11.39 -2.89
N THR A 126 11.75 10.48 -3.67
CA THR A 126 10.51 9.77 -3.34
C THR A 126 10.75 8.28 -3.32
N ILE A 127 9.92 7.55 -2.60
CA ILE A 127 10.01 6.09 -2.45
C ILE A 127 8.88 5.46 -3.26
N ARG A 128 9.21 4.77 -4.36
CA ARG A 128 8.13 4.15 -5.17
C ARG A 128 8.53 2.88 -5.90
N HIS A 129 9.67 2.85 -6.59
CA HIS A 129 9.98 1.74 -7.50
C HIS A 129 11.31 1.07 -7.14
N PRO A 130 11.36 -0.29 -7.03
CA PRO A 130 12.56 -1.03 -6.67
C PRO A 130 13.76 -0.80 -7.58
N ALA A 131 13.56 -0.53 -8.86
CA ALA A 131 14.63 -0.18 -9.81
C ALA A 131 15.51 1.00 -9.34
N ASN A 132 15.02 1.82 -8.43
CA ASN A 132 15.75 2.95 -7.86
C ASN A 132 16.32 2.65 -6.46
N ALA A 133 16.09 1.47 -5.89
CA ALA A 133 16.43 1.16 -4.50
C ALA A 133 17.92 1.27 -4.19
N GLU A 134 18.79 0.76 -5.08
CA GLU A 134 20.24 0.88 -4.90
C GLU A 134 20.74 2.33 -5.01
N LYS A 135 20.19 3.09 -5.97
CA LYS A 135 20.53 4.52 -6.09
C LYS A 135 20.10 5.27 -4.85
N LEU A 136 18.90 4.99 -4.35
CA LEU A 136 18.38 5.58 -3.12
C LEU A 136 19.26 5.25 -1.92
N LYS A 137 19.64 3.97 -1.75
CA LYS A 137 20.54 3.53 -0.70
C LYS A 137 21.84 4.31 -0.73
N ARG A 138 22.51 4.42 -1.87
CA ARG A 138 23.78 5.19 -2.00
C ARG A 138 23.62 6.65 -1.60
N ILE A 139 22.56 7.31 -2.04
CA ILE A 139 22.26 8.70 -1.68
C ILE A 139 22.04 8.85 -0.17
N ILE A 140 21.34 7.91 0.46
CA ILE A 140 21.09 7.89 1.90
C ILE A 140 22.39 7.61 2.67
N ASP A 141 23.23 6.70 2.19
CA ASP A 141 24.52 6.37 2.83
C ASP A 141 25.44 7.60 2.92
N GLU A 142 25.43 8.48 1.92
CA GLU A 142 26.21 9.72 1.87
C GLU A 142 25.64 10.84 2.77
N ALA A 143 24.32 10.85 3.01
CA ALA A 143 23.66 11.88 3.80
C ALA A 143 23.85 11.65 5.31
N LYS A 144 23.86 12.75 6.10
CA LYS A 144 23.95 12.72 7.57
C LYS A 144 22.66 13.19 8.23
N ASN A 145 22.11 14.30 7.74
CA ASN A 145 20.88 14.91 8.23
C ASN A 145 19.78 14.69 7.19
N ILE A 146 18.74 13.94 7.53
CA ILE A 146 17.69 13.59 6.60
C ILE A 146 16.36 14.09 7.16
N VAL A 147 15.62 14.83 6.34
CA VAL A 147 14.26 15.24 6.65
C VAL A 147 13.29 14.37 5.85
N ILE A 148 12.35 13.75 6.55
CA ILE A 148 11.26 12.97 5.94
C ILE A 148 9.98 13.81 6.03
N VAL A 149 9.36 14.08 4.90
CA VAL A 149 8.12 14.85 4.82
C VAL A 149 6.93 13.89 4.65
N GLY A 150 6.12 13.76 5.70
CA GLY A 150 5.00 12.86 5.82
C GLY A 150 5.27 11.69 6.77
N ALA A 151 4.36 11.45 7.71
CA ALA A 151 4.39 10.34 8.67
C ALA A 151 3.29 9.29 8.41
N GLY A 152 2.95 9.04 7.13
CA GLY A 152 2.19 7.88 6.70
C GLY A 152 3.04 6.59 6.75
N TYR A 153 2.51 5.45 6.25
CA TYR A 153 3.21 4.17 6.29
C TYR A 153 4.64 4.24 5.71
N ILE A 154 4.81 4.79 4.51
CA ILE A 154 6.12 4.94 3.86
C ILE A 154 7.06 5.80 4.69
N GLY A 155 6.54 6.91 5.26
CA GLY A 155 7.35 7.81 6.08
C GLY A 155 7.82 7.15 7.37
N VAL A 156 6.97 6.37 8.03
CA VAL A 156 7.32 5.61 9.26
C VAL A 156 8.35 4.53 8.95
N GLU A 157 8.17 3.75 7.89
CA GLU A 157 9.11 2.71 7.47
C GLU A 157 10.47 3.30 7.07
N MET A 158 10.48 4.42 6.36
CA MET A 158 11.75 5.11 6.03
C MET A 158 12.40 5.75 7.24
N ALA A 159 11.61 6.25 8.20
CA ALA A 159 12.14 6.79 9.46
C ALA A 159 12.86 5.70 10.28
N GLU A 160 12.30 4.49 10.33
CA GLU A 160 12.97 3.33 10.92
C GLU A 160 14.25 3.00 10.16
N ALA A 161 14.15 2.73 8.86
CA ALA A 161 15.26 2.29 8.03
C ALA A 161 16.47 3.26 8.08
N VAL A 162 16.19 4.56 8.01
CA VAL A 162 17.25 5.60 8.02
C VAL A 162 17.83 5.80 9.41
N SER A 163 17.00 5.79 10.47
CA SER A 163 17.50 5.97 11.85
C SER A 163 18.28 4.76 12.34
N SER A 164 17.97 3.54 11.87
CA SER A 164 18.76 2.33 12.20
C SER A 164 20.19 2.38 11.63
N LEU A 165 20.42 3.18 10.57
CA LEU A 165 21.75 3.47 10.03
C LEU A 165 22.53 4.54 10.82
N GLY A 166 21.99 5.02 11.95
CA GLY A 166 22.60 6.04 12.78
C GLY A 166 22.55 7.46 12.20
N LYS A 167 21.71 7.71 11.19
CA LYS A 167 21.50 9.04 10.61
C LYS A 167 20.63 9.90 11.53
N LYS A 168 20.83 11.22 11.48
CA LYS A 168 19.93 12.17 12.15
C LYS A 168 18.67 12.33 11.31
N VAL A 169 17.52 11.96 11.87
CA VAL A 169 16.23 11.96 11.16
C VAL A 169 15.27 12.93 11.82
N THR A 170 14.76 13.88 11.03
CA THR A 170 13.59 14.70 11.38
C THR A 170 12.40 14.28 10.52
N VAL A 171 11.28 13.97 11.13
CA VAL A 171 10.03 13.63 10.43
C VAL A 171 9.05 14.78 10.60
N VAL A 172 8.62 15.39 9.50
CA VAL A 172 7.66 16.51 9.49
C VAL A 172 6.32 15.99 8.97
N GLU A 173 5.25 16.17 9.75
CA GLU A 173 3.89 15.74 9.41
C GLU A 173 2.91 16.91 9.54
N PHE A 174 2.07 17.10 8.52
CA PHE A 174 1.05 18.15 8.50
C PHE A 174 -0.04 17.94 9.56
N LEU A 175 -0.41 16.69 9.81
CA LEU A 175 -1.42 16.34 10.81
C LEU A 175 -0.83 16.28 12.22
N ASP A 176 -1.70 16.24 13.21
CA ASP A 176 -1.34 16.21 14.64
C ASP A 176 -0.98 14.79 15.15
N GLN A 177 -0.85 13.82 14.23
CA GLN A 177 -0.50 12.43 14.55
C GLN A 177 0.20 11.73 13.37
N PRO A 178 1.07 10.73 13.62
CA PRO A 178 1.52 9.80 12.60
C PRO A 178 0.39 8.82 12.21
N LEU A 179 0.50 8.17 11.05
CA LEU A 179 -0.46 7.17 10.55
C LEU A 179 -1.91 7.67 10.64
N PRO A 180 -2.30 8.63 9.80
CA PRO A 180 -3.56 9.40 9.95
C PRO A 180 -4.83 8.55 9.78
N ASN A 181 -4.73 7.32 9.31
CA ASN A 181 -5.82 6.35 9.23
C ASN A 181 -6.12 5.64 10.56
N LEU A 182 -5.26 5.77 11.56
CA LEU A 182 -5.50 5.27 12.92
C LEU A 182 -6.29 6.29 13.73
N ASP A 183 -7.06 5.81 14.70
CA ASP A 183 -7.66 6.67 15.70
C ASP A 183 -6.59 7.19 16.67
N LYS A 184 -6.85 8.36 17.26
CA LYS A 184 -5.83 9.14 17.98
C LYS A 184 -5.19 8.40 19.15
N GLU A 185 -5.96 7.61 19.90
CA GLU A 185 -5.44 6.84 21.03
C GLU A 185 -4.46 5.74 20.61
N ILE A 186 -4.64 5.16 19.42
CA ILE A 186 -3.72 4.17 18.85
C ILE A 186 -2.51 4.88 18.23
N ALA A 187 -2.74 5.93 17.45
CA ALA A 187 -1.68 6.74 16.86
C ALA A 187 -0.73 7.36 17.90
N ASN A 188 -1.24 7.73 19.10
CA ASN A 188 -0.43 8.24 20.19
C ASN A 188 0.59 7.22 20.74
N LEU A 189 0.31 5.92 20.67
CA LEU A 189 1.27 4.87 21.05
C LEU A 189 2.41 4.81 20.03
N VAL A 190 2.09 4.94 18.75
CA VAL A 190 3.10 5.02 17.68
C VAL A 190 3.93 6.29 17.82
N LYS A 191 3.28 7.45 18.04
CA LYS A 191 3.95 8.73 18.31
C LYS A 191 4.98 8.61 19.41
N ALA A 192 4.57 8.06 20.57
CA ALA A 192 5.45 7.91 21.73
C ALA A 192 6.68 7.03 21.45
N GLU A 193 6.57 6.05 20.55
CA GLU A 193 7.72 5.23 20.14
C GLU A 193 8.60 5.95 19.13
N MET A 194 8.01 6.67 18.16
CA MET A 194 8.77 7.46 17.19
C MET A 194 9.60 8.56 17.85
N GLU A 195 9.04 9.28 18.85
CA GLU A 195 9.72 10.35 19.58
C GLU A 195 10.99 9.88 20.35
N LYS A 196 11.14 8.58 20.62
CA LYS A 196 12.35 8.01 21.21
C LYS A 196 13.51 7.86 20.22
N LYS A 197 13.21 7.83 18.92
CA LYS A 197 14.16 7.43 17.86
C LYS A 197 14.44 8.54 16.85
N VAL A 198 13.46 9.40 16.60
CA VAL A 198 13.55 10.46 15.59
C VAL A 198 13.00 11.78 16.13
N ASP A 199 13.39 12.88 15.52
CA ASP A 199 12.82 14.21 15.81
C ASP A 199 11.48 14.33 15.07
N LEU A 200 10.37 14.01 15.75
CA LEU A 200 9.03 14.00 15.18
C LEU A 200 8.33 15.36 15.34
N ARG A 201 8.00 16.01 14.23
CA ARG A 201 7.35 17.33 14.15
C ARG A 201 5.95 17.20 13.55
N LEU A 202 4.94 17.25 14.40
CA LEU A 202 3.53 17.13 14.04
C LEU A 202 2.84 18.50 13.93
N GLY A 203 1.80 18.58 13.10
CA GLY A 203 1.06 19.82 12.84
C GLY A 203 1.92 20.86 12.11
N GLU A 204 2.89 20.42 11.31
CA GLU A 204 3.77 21.26 10.53
C GLU A 204 3.61 21.04 9.03
N LYS A 205 3.20 22.08 8.32
CA LYS A 205 2.99 22.04 6.87
C LYS A 205 4.27 22.43 6.14
N LEU A 206 4.70 21.61 5.19
CA LEU A 206 5.76 21.96 4.26
C LEU A 206 5.37 23.21 3.46
N GLU A 207 6.26 24.20 3.37
CA GLU A 207 6.08 25.43 2.57
C GLU A 207 7.13 25.57 1.47
N ALA A 208 8.38 25.14 1.71
CA ALA A 208 9.42 25.22 0.71
C ALA A 208 10.56 24.23 0.96
N PHE A 209 11.32 23.95 -0.07
CA PHE A 209 12.68 23.45 0.00
C PHE A 209 13.62 24.59 -0.37
N GLU A 210 14.70 24.78 0.38
CA GLU A 210 15.70 25.80 0.14
C GLU A 210 17.07 25.18 -0.10
N GLY A 211 17.85 25.82 -0.94
CA GLY A 211 19.20 25.46 -1.33
C GLY A 211 19.57 26.16 -2.63
N LYS A 212 20.80 26.00 -3.08
CA LYS A 212 21.25 26.58 -4.34
C LYS A 212 20.95 25.63 -5.51
N ASP A 213 21.67 24.54 -5.60
CA ASP A 213 21.50 23.50 -6.64
C ASP A 213 20.89 22.23 -6.03
N ARG A 214 21.09 22.02 -4.73
CA ARG A 214 20.63 20.88 -3.94
C ARG A 214 19.88 21.37 -2.70
N VAL A 215 18.98 20.55 -2.16
CA VAL A 215 18.29 20.84 -0.91
C VAL A 215 19.30 20.96 0.23
N GLU A 216 19.21 22.06 0.96
CA GLU A 216 20.00 22.35 2.17
C GLU A 216 19.10 22.52 3.39
N ARG A 217 17.79 22.78 3.13
CA ARG A 217 16.82 23.03 4.19
C ARG A 217 15.39 22.71 3.77
N VAL A 218 14.62 22.14 4.69
CA VAL A 218 13.16 22.00 4.59
C VAL A 218 12.50 23.06 5.46
N VAL A 219 11.63 23.88 4.87
CA VAL A 219 10.91 24.96 5.53
C VAL A 219 9.46 24.58 5.73
N THR A 220 8.96 24.76 6.95
CA THR A 220 7.57 24.57 7.32
C THR A 220 6.91 25.87 7.75
N ASN A 221 5.61 25.85 7.97
CA ASN A 221 4.88 27.01 8.52
C ASN A 221 5.26 27.38 9.95
N LYS A 222 6.11 26.61 10.61
CA LYS A 222 6.54 26.87 12.02
C LYS A 222 8.05 26.97 12.17
N ASN A 223 8.80 26.16 11.43
CA ASN A 223 10.25 26.00 11.62
C ASN A 223 10.97 25.76 10.29
N SER A 224 12.30 25.68 10.38
CA SER A 224 13.13 25.20 9.26
C SER A 224 14.14 24.17 9.77
N TYR A 225 14.48 23.20 8.93
CA TYR A 225 15.31 22.06 9.26
C TYR A 225 16.42 21.92 8.22
N ASP A 226 17.67 22.07 8.63
CA ASP A 226 18.82 21.83 7.76
C ASP A 226 18.93 20.34 7.43
N CYS A 227 19.19 20.02 6.17
CA CYS A 227 19.30 18.64 5.70
C CYS A 227 20.22 18.48 4.49
N ASP A 228 20.78 17.29 4.35
CA ASP A 228 21.54 16.86 3.17
C ASP A 228 20.66 16.15 2.15
N LEU A 229 19.48 15.68 2.60
CA LEU A 229 18.52 14.90 1.82
C LEU A 229 17.10 15.11 2.37
N ALA A 230 16.13 15.29 1.48
CA ALA A 230 14.72 15.30 1.81
C ALA A 230 13.99 14.10 1.17
N ILE A 231 13.35 13.26 2.00
CA ILE A 231 12.52 12.14 1.53
C ILE A 231 11.06 12.58 1.58
N VAL A 232 10.41 12.63 0.42
CA VAL A 232 9.00 13.04 0.32
C VAL A 232 8.10 11.82 0.34
N ALA A 233 7.35 11.66 1.43
CA ALA A 233 6.40 10.57 1.70
C ALA A 233 4.97 11.10 1.93
N THR A 234 4.57 12.16 1.21
CA THR A 234 3.29 12.86 1.34
C THR A 234 2.12 12.16 0.64
N GLY A 235 2.28 10.89 0.33
CA GLY A 235 1.29 10.04 -0.32
C GLY A 235 1.55 9.78 -1.79
N ILE A 236 0.57 9.13 -2.42
CA ILE A 236 0.62 8.70 -3.81
C ILE A 236 -0.67 9.13 -4.54
N ARG A 237 -0.66 9.03 -5.86
CA ARG A 237 -1.83 9.24 -6.72
C ARG A 237 -1.92 8.13 -7.77
N PRO A 238 -3.12 7.74 -8.23
CA PRO A 238 -3.25 6.73 -9.26
C PRO A 238 -2.62 7.22 -10.58
N ASN A 239 -1.98 6.30 -11.31
CA ASN A 239 -1.40 6.59 -12.61
C ASN A 239 -2.45 6.32 -13.71
N VAL A 240 -3.17 7.35 -14.12
CA VAL A 240 -4.36 7.27 -14.99
C VAL A 240 -4.18 7.85 -16.38
N GLU A 241 -2.98 8.36 -16.72
CA GLU A 241 -2.79 9.15 -17.93
C GLU A 241 -3.09 8.35 -19.22
N LEU A 242 -2.64 7.08 -19.29
CA LEU A 242 -2.94 6.23 -20.44
C LEU A 242 -4.43 5.86 -20.52
N ALA A 243 -5.09 5.68 -19.39
CA ALA A 243 -6.53 5.43 -19.36
C ALA A 243 -7.34 6.65 -19.87
N LYS A 244 -6.90 7.87 -19.53
CA LYS A 244 -7.50 9.11 -20.06
C LYS A 244 -7.34 9.22 -21.56
N MET A 245 -6.20 8.85 -22.14
CA MET A 245 -5.99 8.86 -23.60
C MET A 245 -6.99 7.98 -24.32
N LEU A 246 -7.41 6.85 -23.71
CA LEU A 246 -8.44 5.96 -24.24
C LEU A 246 -9.88 6.41 -23.95
N GLY A 247 -10.08 7.50 -23.20
CA GLY A 247 -11.40 7.93 -22.77
C GLY A 247 -12.02 7.06 -21.68
N CYS A 248 -11.21 6.28 -20.92
CA CYS A 248 -11.71 5.54 -19.78
C CYS A 248 -12.26 6.49 -18.70
N LYS A 249 -13.45 6.17 -18.17
CA LYS A 249 -14.05 6.92 -17.07
C LYS A 249 -13.15 6.83 -15.83
N LEU A 250 -12.96 7.95 -15.16
CA LEU A 250 -12.40 7.99 -13.81
C LEU A 250 -13.54 8.01 -12.79
N GLY A 251 -13.32 7.37 -11.65
CA GLY A 251 -14.26 7.41 -10.53
C GLY A 251 -14.10 8.64 -9.65
N GLU A 252 -14.90 8.73 -8.60
CA GLU A 252 -14.91 9.84 -7.65
C GLU A 252 -13.58 9.99 -6.89
N THR A 253 -12.81 8.91 -6.77
CA THR A 253 -11.49 8.90 -6.13
C THR A 253 -10.37 9.45 -7.03
N GLY A 254 -10.68 9.70 -8.32
CA GLY A 254 -9.71 10.08 -9.35
C GLY A 254 -8.93 8.90 -9.94
N ALA A 255 -9.16 7.67 -9.46
CA ALA A 255 -8.62 6.44 -10.04
C ALA A 255 -9.49 5.94 -11.22
N ILE A 256 -8.99 4.98 -11.99
CA ILE A 256 -9.75 4.41 -13.11
C ILE A 256 -10.98 3.68 -12.55
N TRP A 257 -12.16 4.02 -13.08
CA TRP A 257 -13.39 3.30 -12.77
C TRP A 257 -13.38 1.92 -13.44
N VAL A 258 -13.72 0.91 -12.66
CA VAL A 258 -13.93 -0.45 -13.16
C VAL A 258 -15.19 -1.05 -12.52
N ASP A 259 -15.82 -2.00 -13.22
CA ASP A 259 -16.84 -2.86 -12.64
C ASP A 259 -16.22 -3.94 -11.73
N GLU A 260 -17.03 -4.80 -11.17
CA GLU A 260 -16.59 -5.91 -10.32
C GLU A 260 -15.74 -6.95 -11.08
N LYS A 261 -15.82 -6.96 -12.41
CA LYS A 261 -15.03 -7.85 -13.30
C LYS A 261 -13.73 -7.23 -13.78
N MET A 262 -13.36 -6.06 -13.25
CA MET A 262 -12.18 -5.27 -13.63
C MET A 262 -12.24 -4.72 -15.07
N GLN A 263 -13.42 -4.64 -15.69
CA GLN A 263 -13.62 -4.02 -16.99
C GLN A 263 -13.80 -2.51 -16.80
N THR A 264 -13.16 -1.72 -17.66
CA THR A 264 -13.32 -0.26 -17.68
C THR A 264 -14.59 0.14 -18.43
N SER A 265 -14.84 1.43 -18.57
CA SER A 265 -15.95 1.96 -19.41
C SER A 265 -15.71 1.81 -20.92
N VAL A 266 -14.54 1.33 -21.33
CA VAL A 266 -14.17 1.11 -22.73
C VAL A 266 -14.16 -0.40 -23.00
N GLU A 267 -14.81 -0.79 -24.10
CA GLU A 267 -14.92 -2.20 -24.47
C GLU A 267 -13.54 -2.84 -24.70
N ASN A 268 -13.36 -4.08 -24.27
CA ASN A 268 -12.10 -4.83 -24.34
C ASN A 268 -10.91 -4.22 -23.59
N VAL A 269 -11.13 -3.18 -22.76
CA VAL A 269 -10.14 -2.56 -21.90
C VAL A 269 -10.46 -2.85 -20.43
N TYR A 270 -9.49 -3.47 -19.75
CA TYR A 270 -9.54 -3.81 -18.33
C TYR A 270 -8.52 -2.98 -17.57
N SER A 271 -8.71 -2.85 -16.27
CA SER A 271 -7.71 -2.21 -15.41
C SER A 271 -7.66 -2.87 -14.04
N ALA A 272 -6.46 -2.93 -13.43
CA ALA A 272 -6.27 -3.59 -12.14
C ALA A 272 -5.05 -3.02 -11.37
N GLY A 273 -5.08 -3.16 -10.06
CA GLY A 273 -4.01 -2.73 -9.16
C GLY A 273 -4.19 -1.28 -8.68
N ASP A 274 -3.09 -0.62 -8.30
CA ASP A 274 -3.11 0.69 -7.63
C ASP A 274 -3.65 1.84 -8.52
N CYS A 275 -3.89 1.61 -9.81
CA CYS A 275 -4.46 2.64 -10.70
C CYS A 275 -5.99 2.67 -10.70
N VAL A 276 -6.67 1.69 -10.07
CA VAL A 276 -8.14 1.58 -10.07
C VAL A 276 -8.76 1.88 -8.71
N GLU A 277 -10.01 2.33 -8.73
CA GLU A 277 -10.84 2.33 -7.52
C GLU A 277 -11.56 1.01 -7.34
N THR A 278 -11.91 0.68 -6.10
CA THR A 278 -12.61 -0.55 -5.75
C THR A 278 -13.71 -0.29 -4.73
N LYS A 279 -14.49 -1.31 -4.39
CA LYS A 279 -15.55 -1.24 -3.38
C LYS A 279 -14.97 -1.48 -1.99
N HIS A 280 -15.34 -0.64 -1.01
CA HIS A 280 -15.10 -0.92 0.40
C HIS A 280 -16.19 -1.85 0.94
N MET A 281 -15.83 -3.02 1.45
CA MET A 281 -16.81 -4.06 1.81
C MET A 281 -17.73 -3.69 2.99
N VAL A 282 -17.29 -2.77 3.86
CA VAL A 282 -18.12 -2.31 5.00
C VAL A 282 -19.15 -1.27 4.56
N THR A 283 -18.72 -0.26 3.78
CA THR A 283 -19.57 0.88 3.38
C THR A 283 -20.31 0.67 2.07
N GLY A 284 -19.83 -0.25 1.22
CA GLY A 284 -20.31 -0.43 -0.14
C GLY A 284 -19.87 0.67 -1.12
N LYS A 285 -19.22 1.75 -0.64
CA LYS A 285 -18.78 2.88 -1.46
C LYS A 285 -17.51 2.55 -2.23
N LYS A 286 -17.29 3.26 -3.34
CA LYS A 286 -16.03 3.22 -4.07
C LYS A 286 -14.93 3.93 -3.26
N VAL A 287 -13.76 3.30 -3.19
CA VAL A 287 -12.58 3.79 -2.47
C VAL A 287 -11.32 3.54 -3.28
N TRP A 288 -10.29 4.27 -2.99
CA TRP A 288 -8.95 4.04 -3.53
C TRP A 288 -8.00 3.65 -2.39
N ILE A 289 -7.72 2.36 -2.29
CA ILE A 289 -6.86 1.76 -1.27
C ILE A 289 -5.81 0.90 -1.98
N PRO A 290 -4.68 1.48 -2.40
CA PRO A 290 -3.64 0.81 -3.18
C PRO A 290 -2.80 -0.10 -2.29
N LEU A 291 -3.08 -1.41 -2.33
CA LEU A 291 -2.42 -2.44 -1.54
C LEU A 291 -2.06 -3.65 -2.41
N ALA A 292 -0.84 -4.16 -2.27
CA ALA A 292 -0.32 -5.26 -3.08
C ALA A 292 -1.19 -6.55 -3.04
N PRO A 293 -1.75 -6.99 -1.88
CA PRO A 293 -2.65 -8.15 -1.87
C PRO A 293 -3.94 -7.94 -2.68
N ALA A 294 -4.47 -6.72 -2.69
CA ALA A 294 -5.62 -6.37 -3.52
C ALA A 294 -5.24 -6.32 -5.00
N ALA A 295 -4.10 -5.69 -5.34
CA ALA A 295 -3.60 -5.61 -6.70
C ALA A 295 -3.41 -6.99 -7.34
N ASN A 296 -2.84 -7.97 -6.63
CA ASN A 296 -2.71 -9.36 -7.09
C ASN A 296 -4.07 -10.00 -7.38
N LYS A 297 -5.04 -9.85 -6.47
CA LYS A 297 -6.40 -10.43 -6.64
C LYS A 297 -7.16 -9.77 -7.79
N MET A 298 -7.06 -8.44 -7.93
CA MET A 298 -7.64 -7.70 -9.07
C MET A 298 -7.01 -8.17 -10.40
N GLY A 299 -5.68 -8.33 -10.44
CA GLY A 299 -4.98 -8.89 -11.60
C GLY A 299 -5.46 -10.30 -11.95
N TYR A 300 -5.66 -11.15 -10.95
CA TYR A 300 -6.20 -12.50 -11.16
C TYR A 300 -7.62 -12.45 -11.77
N VAL A 301 -8.50 -11.60 -11.20
CA VAL A 301 -9.87 -11.41 -11.69
C VAL A 301 -9.86 -10.87 -13.13
N ALA A 302 -9.05 -9.85 -13.41
CA ALA A 302 -8.89 -9.31 -14.76
C ALA A 302 -8.42 -10.40 -15.74
N GLY A 303 -7.42 -11.20 -15.37
CA GLY A 303 -6.90 -12.28 -16.20
C GLY A 303 -7.95 -13.36 -16.53
N VAL A 304 -8.79 -13.73 -15.56
CA VAL A 304 -9.92 -14.66 -15.78
C VAL A 304 -10.92 -14.07 -16.78
N ASN A 305 -11.31 -12.80 -16.59
CA ASN A 305 -12.37 -12.17 -17.39
C ASN A 305 -11.87 -11.79 -18.79
N ILE A 306 -10.64 -11.36 -18.94
CA ILE A 306 -9.99 -11.20 -20.25
C ILE A 306 -10.05 -12.52 -21.03
N SER A 307 -9.88 -13.65 -20.36
CA SER A 307 -9.88 -14.99 -20.96
C SER A 307 -11.29 -15.54 -21.26
N GLY A 308 -12.36 -14.75 -21.04
CA GLY A 308 -13.76 -15.12 -21.29
C GLY A 308 -14.47 -15.73 -20.08
N GLY A 309 -13.89 -15.65 -18.89
CA GLY A 309 -14.54 -16.04 -17.63
C GLY A 309 -15.50 -14.97 -17.09
N SER A 310 -16.06 -15.24 -15.91
CA SER A 310 -16.96 -14.32 -15.20
C SER A 310 -16.69 -14.41 -13.70
N LEU A 311 -15.59 -13.79 -13.25
CA LEU A 311 -15.21 -13.70 -11.85
C LEU A 311 -15.37 -12.26 -11.36
N GLU A 312 -15.87 -12.07 -10.14
CA GLU A 312 -16.06 -10.77 -9.54
C GLU A 312 -15.07 -10.53 -8.39
N PHE A 313 -14.55 -9.32 -8.30
CA PHE A 313 -13.75 -8.87 -7.18
C PHE A 313 -14.68 -8.25 -6.12
N PRO A 314 -14.76 -8.83 -4.92
CA PRO A 314 -15.76 -8.42 -3.93
C PRO A 314 -15.46 -7.05 -3.30
N GLY A 315 -14.26 -6.53 -3.48
CA GLY A 315 -13.77 -5.33 -2.83
C GLY A 315 -12.72 -5.58 -1.76
N VAL A 316 -12.48 -4.58 -0.93
CA VAL A 316 -11.46 -4.59 0.12
C VAL A 316 -12.01 -4.12 1.47
N VAL A 317 -11.38 -4.52 2.56
CA VAL A 317 -11.60 -3.94 3.90
C VAL A 317 -10.44 -3.02 4.31
N GLY A 318 -9.40 -2.87 3.48
CA GLY A 318 -8.29 -1.96 3.74
C GLY A 318 -7.36 -2.43 4.85
N THR A 319 -7.06 -3.72 4.92
CA THR A 319 -6.15 -4.29 5.93
C THR A 319 -4.72 -3.87 5.66
N GLN A 320 -4.08 -3.24 6.65
CA GLN A 320 -2.73 -2.69 6.58
C GLN A 320 -1.92 -3.10 7.81
N LEU A 321 -0.64 -3.37 7.59
CA LEU A 321 0.34 -3.68 8.62
C LEU A 321 1.63 -2.93 8.33
N THR A 322 2.29 -2.47 9.39
CA THR A 322 3.66 -1.97 9.38
C THR A 322 4.30 -2.18 10.75
N LYS A 323 5.53 -1.78 10.91
CA LYS A 323 6.20 -1.73 12.21
C LYS A 323 7.03 -0.46 12.33
N PHE A 324 7.39 -0.13 13.56
CA PHE A 324 8.43 0.82 13.87
C PHE A 324 9.32 0.21 14.96
N PHE A 325 10.49 -0.27 14.58
CA PHE A 325 11.35 -1.13 15.41
C PHE A 325 10.58 -2.36 15.91
N GLU A 326 10.46 -2.53 17.23
CA GLU A 326 9.77 -3.68 17.83
C GLU A 326 8.23 -3.50 17.90
N LEU A 327 7.75 -2.31 17.57
CA LEU A 327 6.33 -2.00 17.65
C LEU A 327 5.62 -2.38 16.36
N GLU A 328 4.86 -3.47 16.37
CA GLU A 328 3.97 -3.83 15.27
C GLU A 328 2.72 -2.94 15.31
N ILE A 329 2.23 -2.55 14.12
CA ILE A 329 1.11 -1.63 13.94
C ILE A 329 0.19 -2.19 12.86
N GLY A 330 -1.10 -2.31 13.15
CA GLY A 330 -2.05 -2.84 12.18
C GLY A 330 -3.43 -2.26 12.28
N SER A 331 -4.14 -2.25 11.15
CA SER A 331 -5.53 -1.84 11.07
C SER A 331 -6.28 -2.58 9.98
N THR A 332 -7.59 -2.71 10.14
CA THR A 332 -8.51 -3.28 9.14
C THR A 332 -9.90 -2.69 9.30
N GLY A 333 -10.65 -2.56 8.21
CA GLY A 333 -11.96 -1.92 8.21
C GLY A 333 -11.88 -0.41 8.41
N LEU A 334 -12.86 0.15 9.07
CA LEU A 334 -12.99 1.58 9.33
C LEU A 334 -12.36 1.98 10.67
N SER A 335 -11.69 3.12 10.71
CA SER A 335 -11.44 3.79 12.00
C SER A 335 -12.77 4.32 12.58
N GLU A 336 -12.80 4.63 13.87
CA GLU A 336 -13.99 5.21 14.49
C GLU A 336 -14.37 6.53 13.81
N LYS A 337 -13.37 7.36 13.52
CA LYS A 337 -13.56 8.62 12.80
C LYS A 337 -14.19 8.39 11.41
N MET A 338 -13.70 7.41 10.65
CA MET A 338 -14.26 7.07 9.34
C MET A 338 -15.68 6.52 9.47
N ALA A 339 -15.92 5.59 10.39
CA ALA A 339 -17.24 5.01 10.59
C ALA A 339 -18.28 6.07 10.93
N ARG A 340 -17.96 7.03 11.82
CA ARG A 340 -18.85 8.16 12.13
C ARG A 340 -19.09 9.08 10.93
N SER A 341 -18.05 9.36 10.12
CA SER A 341 -18.21 10.16 8.89
C SER A 341 -19.04 9.48 7.82
N GLU A 342 -19.10 8.13 7.84
CA GLU A 342 -19.96 7.32 6.99
C GLU A 342 -21.40 7.18 7.51
N GLY A 343 -21.71 7.81 8.65
CA GLY A 343 -23.06 7.84 9.23
C GLY A 343 -23.40 6.65 10.15
N PHE A 344 -22.40 5.84 10.54
CA PHE A 344 -22.63 4.78 11.52
C PHE A 344 -22.73 5.35 12.95
N GLU A 345 -23.70 4.85 13.72
CA GLU A 345 -23.66 4.95 15.17
C GLU A 345 -22.66 3.95 15.71
N VAL A 346 -21.59 4.46 16.34
CA VAL A 346 -20.41 3.68 16.67
C VAL A 346 -20.33 3.40 18.16
N ARG A 347 -20.09 2.13 18.49
CA ARG A 347 -19.55 1.68 19.77
C ARG A 347 -18.10 1.23 19.55
N SER A 348 -17.19 1.66 20.41
CA SER A 348 -15.79 1.24 20.34
C SER A 348 -15.25 0.86 21.73
N THR A 349 -14.21 0.05 21.74
CA THR A 349 -13.47 -0.29 22.96
C THR A 349 -11.98 -0.32 22.67
N VAL A 350 -11.21 0.07 23.67
CA VAL A 350 -9.74 -0.10 23.66
C VAL A 350 -9.36 -0.99 24.83
N ILE A 351 -8.70 -2.07 24.57
CA ILE A 351 -8.19 -2.98 25.57
C ILE A 351 -6.66 -3.04 25.53
N LYS A 352 -6.05 -3.21 26.71
CA LYS A 352 -4.64 -3.54 26.85
C LYS A 352 -4.55 -4.97 27.40
N ALA A 353 -3.73 -5.78 26.79
CA ALA A 353 -3.59 -7.19 27.13
C ALA A 353 -2.16 -7.68 26.95
N LYS A 354 -1.88 -8.86 27.50
CA LYS A 354 -0.65 -9.60 27.18
C LYS A 354 -0.94 -10.58 26.05
N THR A 355 0.08 -10.83 25.23
CA THR A 355 -0.03 -11.79 24.10
C THR A 355 -0.02 -13.24 24.56
N ARG A 356 0.33 -13.53 25.83
CA ARG A 356 0.41 -14.87 26.45
C ARG A 356 -0.13 -14.84 27.87
N VAL A 357 -0.36 -16.02 28.43
CA VAL A 357 -0.73 -16.19 29.83
C VAL A 357 0.39 -15.72 30.76
N HIS A 358 0.01 -15.19 31.94
CA HIS A 358 0.94 -14.57 32.89
C HIS A 358 2.00 -15.49 33.45
N TYR A 359 1.71 -16.79 33.54
CA TYR A 359 2.63 -17.82 34.09
C TYR A 359 3.61 -18.38 33.05
N TYR A 360 3.48 -18.00 31.77
CA TYR A 360 4.43 -18.39 30.74
C TYR A 360 5.29 -17.19 30.31
N PRO A 361 6.64 -17.35 30.26
CA PRO A 361 7.53 -16.24 29.97
C PRO A 361 7.40 -15.73 28.53
N GLY A 362 7.82 -14.49 28.30
CA GLY A 362 7.88 -13.86 26.96
C GLY A 362 6.58 -13.24 26.46
N GLY A 363 5.54 -13.13 27.31
CA GLY A 363 4.33 -12.39 26.98
C GLY A 363 4.64 -10.90 26.83
N LYS A 364 4.29 -10.33 25.67
CA LYS A 364 4.46 -8.91 25.33
C LYS A 364 3.14 -8.15 25.42
N ASP A 365 3.20 -6.82 25.38
CA ASP A 365 2.00 -5.98 25.41
C ASP A 365 1.38 -5.85 24.03
N ILE A 366 0.05 -5.81 24.00
CA ILE A 366 -0.75 -5.42 22.85
C ILE A 366 -1.88 -4.48 23.29
N THR A 367 -2.09 -3.41 22.55
CA THR A 367 -3.28 -2.56 22.64
C THR A 367 -4.14 -2.82 21.41
N LEU A 368 -5.40 -3.16 21.60
CA LEU A 368 -6.36 -3.46 20.55
C LEU A 368 -7.58 -2.54 20.71
N LYS A 369 -7.92 -1.83 19.64
CA LYS A 369 -9.19 -1.10 19.50
C LYS A 369 -10.09 -1.85 18.53
N VAL A 370 -11.37 -2.02 18.90
CA VAL A 370 -12.39 -2.62 18.03
C VAL A 370 -13.57 -1.66 17.92
N ILE A 371 -14.07 -1.51 16.73
CA ILE A 371 -15.16 -0.60 16.34
C ILE A 371 -16.32 -1.45 15.83
N ALA A 372 -17.53 -1.22 16.36
CA ALA A 372 -18.76 -1.86 15.93
C ALA A 372 -19.88 -0.82 15.76
N ASP A 373 -20.91 -1.15 14.98
CA ASP A 373 -22.14 -0.35 14.91
C ASP A 373 -23.07 -0.64 16.11
N GLU A 374 -24.20 0.05 16.18
CA GLU A 374 -25.24 -0.13 17.20
C GLU A 374 -25.80 -1.56 17.27
N ARG A 375 -25.79 -2.29 16.13
CA ARG A 375 -26.29 -3.66 16.00
C ARG A 375 -25.19 -4.69 16.31
N GLY A 376 -24.01 -4.22 16.71
CA GLY A 376 -22.87 -5.03 17.05
C GLY A 376 -22.05 -5.55 15.85
N ARG A 377 -22.37 -5.15 14.60
CA ARG A 377 -21.55 -5.54 13.45
C ARG A 377 -20.16 -4.92 13.57
N ILE A 378 -19.12 -5.74 13.41
CA ILE A 378 -17.73 -5.26 13.45
C ILE A 378 -17.46 -4.43 12.18
N LEU A 379 -17.05 -3.17 12.39
CA LEU A 379 -16.73 -2.24 11.32
C LEU A 379 -15.23 -2.09 11.10
N GLY A 380 -14.43 -2.26 12.17
CA GLY A 380 -12.98 -2.11 12.10
C GLY A 380 -12.26 -2.56 13.35
N ALA A 381 -10.94 -2.73 13.20
CA ALA A 381 -10.04 -3.01 14.31
C ALA A 381 -8.67 -2.36 14.04
N GLN A 382 -8.01 -1.94 15.12
CA GLN A 382 -6.66 -1.36 15.11
C GLN A 382 -5.87 -1.95 16.27
N ALA A 383 -4.61 -2.26 16.04
CA ALA A 383 -3.76 -2.81 17.09
C ALA A 383 -2.34 -2.26 17.01
N VAL A 384 -1.71 -2.11 18.18
CA VAL A 384 -0.32 -1.70 18.34
C VAL A 384 0.32 -2.53 19.45
N GLY A 385 1.53 -3.00 19.25
CA GLY A 385 2.28 -3.80 20.22
C GLY A 385 3.00 -4.96 19.58
N SER A 386 2.79 -6.16 20.08
CA SER A 386 3.36 -7.40 19.54
C SER A 386 2.29 -8.38 19.09
N GLU A 387 2.63 -9.24 18.12
CA GLU A 387 1.73 -10.25 17.55
C GLU A 387 0.43 -9.63 16.98
N VAL A 388 0.56 -8.41 16.43
CA VAL A 388 -0.55 -7.63 15.88
C VAL A 388 -1.09 -8.27 14.60
N ALA A 389 -0.20 -8.75 13.72
CA ALA A 389 -0.57 -9.31 12.42
C ALA A 389 -1.57 -10.46 12.55
N MET A 390 -1.37 -11.35 13.52
CA MET A 390 -2.25 -12.49 13.77
C MET A 390 -3.68 -12.02 14.06
N ARG A 391 -3.85 -11.03 14.94
CA ARG A 391 -5.16 -10.57 15.39
C ARG A 391 -5.88 -9.69 14.36
N ILE A 392 -5.14 -8.81 13.70
CA ILE A 392 -5.70 -7.96 12.63
C ILE A 392 -6.19 -8.81 11.44
N ASN A 393 -5.47 -9.88 11.07
CA ASN A 393 -5.92 -10.78 10.02
C ASN A 393 -7.21 -11.52 10.37
N VAL A 394 -7.38 -11.93 11.64
CA VAL A 394 -8.63 -12.53 12.11
C VAL A 394 -9.80 -11.53 11.99
N PHE A 395 -9.61 -10.27 12.43
CA PHE A 395 -10.63 -9.24 12.26
C PHE A 395 -10.93 -8.94 10.78
N ALA A 396 -9.91 -8.95 9.91
CA ALA A 396 -10.14 -8.75 8.49
C ALA A 396 -11.11 -9.80 7.90
N VAL A 397 -10.93 -11.07 8.26
CA VAL A 397 -11.85 -12.15 7.85
C VAL A 397 -13.23 -11.99 8.49
N MET A 398 -13.30 -11.68 9.78
CA MET A 398 -14.56 -11.47 10.49
C MET A 398 -15.37 -10.30 9.90
N ILE A 399 -14.72 -9.18 9.56
CA ILE A 399 -15.36 -8.03 8.92
C ILE A 399 -15.90 -8.41 7.53
N GLN A 400 -15.11 -9.14 6.74
CA GLN A 400 -15.56 -9.62 5.42
C GLN A 400 -16.77 -10.56 5.53
N ALA A 401 -16.81 -11.40 6.56
CA ALA A 401 -17.91 -12.32 6.84
C ALA A 401 -19.13 -11.63 7.52
N GLY A 402 -19.01 -10.35 7.88
CA GLY A 402 -20.10 -9.60 8.52
C GLY A 402 -20.36 -9.99 9.97
N PHE A 403 -19.35 -10.47 10.69
CA PHE A 403 -19.48 -10.89 12.10
C PHE A 403 -19.94 -9.73 12.99
N LYS A 404 -20.72 -10.12 14.00
CA LYS A 404 -21.13 -9.26 15.11
C LYS A 404 -20.30 -9.56 16.37
N THR A 405 -20.39 -8.68 17.36
CA THR A 405 -19.72 -8.84 18.65
C THR A 405 -20.00 -10.22 19.29
N LYS A 406 -21.23 -10.72 19.17
CA LYS A 406 -21.62 -12.05 19.66
C LYS A 406 -20.86 -13.17 18.93
N ASP A 407 -20.74 -13.07 17.61
CA ASP A 407 -20.05 -14.07 16.78
C ASP A 407 -18.56 -14.10 17.11
N VAL A 408 -17.96 -12.90 17.30
CA VAL A 408 -16.55 -12.78 17.74
C VAL A 408 -16.35 -13.42 19.12
N PHE A 409 -17.25 -13.16 20.08
CA PHE A 409 -17.15 -13.71 21.44
C PHE A 409 -17.18 -15.23 21.45
N PHE A 410 -18.03 -15.85 20.63
CA PHE A 410 -18.19 -17.30 20.55
C PHE A 410 -17.27 -17.97 19.51
N SER A 411 -16.36 -17.19 18.89
CA SER A 411 -15.38 -17.78 17.97
C SER A 411 -14.45 -18.77 18.70
N ASP A 412 -14.27 -19.95 18.11
CA ASP A 412 -13.40 -21.01 18.64
C ASP A 412 -11.95 -20.73 18.24
N LEU A 413 -11.29 -19.83 18.99
CA LEU A 413 -9.90 -19.49 18.76
C LEU A 413 -8.97 -20.45 19.52
N ALA A 414 -7.87 -20.85 18.87
CA ALA A 414 -6.90 -21.76 19.44
C ALA A 414 -6.21 -21.16 20.68
N TYR A 415 -5.95 -22.05 21.66
CA TYR A 415 -5.25 -21.72 22.89
C TYR A 415 -4.09 -22.69 23.16
N ALA A 416 -2.95 -22.08 23.49
CA ALA A 416 -1.84 -22.79 24.14
C ALA A 416 -1.03 -21.79 24.99
N PRO A 417 -0.63 -22.11 26.24
CA PRO A 417 0.07 -21.21 27.15
C PRO A 417 1.26 -20.46 26.52
N PRO A 418 2.13 -21.10 25.71
CA PRO A 418 3.27 -20.45 25.10
C PRO A 418 2.92 -19.52 23.92
N LEU A 419 1.69 -19.55 23.40
CA LEU A 419 1.31 -18.87 22.15
C LEU A 419 0.22 -17.82 22.34
N THR A 420 -0.84 -18.14 23.12
CA THR A 420 -1.99 -17.25 23.29
C THR A 420 -2.52 -17.33 24.72
N PRO A 421 -3.20 -16.27 25.24
CA PRO A 421 -3.95 -16.37 26.48
C PRO A 421 -5.28 -17.11 26.26
N ILE A 422 -5.86 -17.69 27.34
CA ILE A 422 -7.19 -18.34 27.30
C ILE A 422 -8.26 -17.39 26.75
N TRP A 423 -8.23 -16.14 27.20
CA TRP A 423 -9.06 -15.08 26.69
C TRP A 423 -8.21 -14.22 25.75
N ASP A 424 -8.17 -14.60 24.46
CA ASP A 424 -7.45 -13.78 23.47
C ASP A 424 -8.00 -12.34 23.46
N PRO A 425 -7.16 -11.33 23.25
CA PRO A 425 -7.59 -9.93 23.10
C PRO A 425 -8.79 -9.74 22.17
N ILE A 426 -8.92 -10.55 21.12
CA ILE A 426 -10.08 -10.54 20.21
C ILE A 426 -11.37 -10.82 21.01
N ILE A 427 -11.40 -11.88 21.80
CA ILE A 427 -12.57 -12.30 22.60
C ILE A 427 -12.87 -11.27 23.69
N VAL A 428 -11.82 -10.76 24.36
CA VAL A 428 -11.95 -9.73 25.41
C VAL A 428 -12.59 -8.46 24.85
N SER A 429 -12.20 -8.04 23.64
CA SER A 429 -12.75 -6.84 23.00
C SER A 429 -14.25 -6.98 22.74
N ALA A 430 -14.68 -8.14 22.23
CA ALA A 430 -16.10 -8.41 21.98
C ALA A 430 -16.93 -8.40 23.27
N ARG A 431 -16.41 -9.01 24.34
CA ARG A 431 -17.04 -9.00 25.67
C ARG A 431 -17.19 -7.56 26.22
N THR A 432 -16.19 -6.70 26.00
CA THR A 432 -16.19 -5.33 26.47
C THR A 432 -17.19 -4.46 25.70
N LEU A 433 -17.36 -4.70 24.40
CA LEU A 433 -18.36 -4.02 23.56
C LEU A 433 -19.81 -4.40 23.90
N LYS A 434 -19.98 -5.50 24.62
CA LYS A 434 -21.28 -6.14 24.94
C LYS A 434 -22.00 -6.61 23.65
N PHE A 435 -23.03 -7.42 23.80
CA PHE A 435 -23.79 -7.99 22.69
C PHE A 435 -25.05 -7.19 22.41
#